data_2e66108e7cf8683302614de465d05445
#
_entry.id   2e66108e7cf8683302614de465d05445
#
_cell.length_a   1.000
_cell.length_b   1.000
_cell.length_c   1.000
_cell.angle_alpha   90.00
_cell.angle_beta   90.00
_cell.angle_gamma   90.00
#
_symmetry.space_group_name_H-M   'P 1'
#
loop_
_entity.id
_entity.type
_entity.pdbx_description
1 polymer ?
#
loop_
_entity_poly.entity_id
_entity_poly.type
_entity_poly.pdbx_seq_one_letter_code
_entity_poly.pdbx_strand_id
1 'polypeptide(L)'
;WETATTYDVGFDMDLFRNRLSIGFDWYRRYTTDMYTVGVSLPSVYGTDAPKGNNASLKTNGWELSVGWRDSFELGGKAFSYNVKAMVWDARTWVTEYINPTGALGDYYEGKELGEIWGYRVEGLFRDQEDIDSHAEQSFLQTLDKVTRPGQVKFADLNQDGKIDRGAYTTADPGDLTVIGNETPRYCYGINLGFNWNGIGISTFWQGV
;
A
#
# COMPACT_ATOMS: atom_id res chain seq x y z
N TRP A 1 -20.55 10.87 16.12
CA TRP A 1 -19.13 10.86 16.50
C TRP A 1 -18.48 9.67 15.84
N GLU A 2 -17.27 9.87 15.31
CA GLU A 2 -16.41 8.81 14.85
C GLU A 2 -16.05 7.88 16.01
N THR A 3 -16.06 6.57 15.75
CA THR A 3 -15.73 5.55 16.75
C THR A 3 -14.57 4.70 16.24
N ALA A 4 -13.52 4.57 17.05
CA ALA A 4 -12.40 3.67 16.78
C ALA A 4 -12.40 2.49 17.73
N THR A 5 -12.47 1.28 17.20
CA THR A 5 -12.36 0.02 17.95
C THR A 5 -11.13 -0.74 17.49
N THR A 6 -10.22 -1.06 18.41
CA THR A 6 -8.99 -1.80 18.10
C THR A 6 -8.97 -3.12 18.85
N TYR A 7 -8.67 -4.19 18.14
CA TYR A 7 -8.26 -5.48 18.70
C TYR A 7 -6.76 -5.62 18.49
N ASP A 8 -6.06 -5.93 19.55
CA ASP A 8 -4.61 -6.03 19.57
C ASP A 8 -4.19 -7.31 20.30
N VAL A 9 -3.24 -8.03 19.72
CA VAL A 9 -2.65 -9.25 20.29
C VAL A 9 -1.16 -9.24 20.02
N GLY A 10 -0.38 -9.22 21.09
CA GLY A 10 1.06 -9.19 21.00
C GLY A 10 1.74 -10.05 22.07
N PHE A 11 3.03 -10.21 21.91
CA PHE A 11 3.89 -10.81 22.93
C PHE A 11 5.29 -10.19 22.89
N ASP A 12 5.88 -10.12 24.08
CA ASP A 12 7.29 -9.80 24.28
C ASP A 12 8.01 -10.99 24.91
N MET A 13 9.20 -11.30 24.42
CA MET A 13 9.99 -12.43 24.89
C MET A 13 11.47 -12.05 25.00
N ASP A 14 12.05 -12.30 26.16
CA ASP A 14 13.48 -12.19 26.40
C ASP A 14 14.10 -13.57 26.65
N LEU A 15 15.10 -13.92 25.87
CA LEU A 15 15.78 -15.22 25.90
C LEU A 15 17.28 -15.06 26.13
N PHE A 16 17.94 -16.17 26.47
CA PHE A 16 19.39 -16.26 26.64
C PHE A 16 19.96 -15.21 27.63
N ARG A 17 19.33 -15.07 28.79
CA ARG A 17 19.69 -14.07 29.82
C ARG A 17 19.57 -12.63 29.28
N ASN A 18 18.48 -12.35 28.58
CA ASN A 18 18.16 -11.05 27.97
C ASN A 18 19.14 -10.65 26.84
N ARG A 19 19.80 -11.62 26.19
CA ARG A 19 20.58 -11.33 24.97
C ARG A 19 19.69 -11.19 23.75
N LEU A 20 18.70 -12.05 23.59
CA LEU A 20 17.71 -12.00 22.52
C LEU A 20 16.41 -11.43 23.03
N SER A 21 15.91 -10.38 22.42
CA SER A 21 14.57 -9.84 22.64
C SER A 21 13.75 -9.97 21.37
N ILE A 22 12.50 -10.43 21.48
CA ILE A 22 11.55 -10.54 20.38
C ILE A 22 10.25 -9.89 20.85
N GLY A 23 9.73 -8.96 20.08
CA GLY A 23 8.41 -8.38 20.25
C GLY A 23 7.61 -8.56 18.97
N PHE A 24 6.38 -8.98 19.08
CA PHE A 24 5.45 -9.11 17.97
C PHE A 24 4.08 -8.62 18.40
N ASP A 25 3.48 -7.77 17.56
CA ASP A 25 2.14 -7.25 17.71
C ASP A 25 1.36 -7.41 16.42
N TRP A 26 0.12 -7.82 16.54
CA TRP A 26 -0.85 -7.83 15.46
C TRP A 26 -2.09 -7.09 15.91
N TYR A 27 -2.59 -6.17 15.07
CA TYR A 27 -3.77 -5.40 15.41
C TYR A 27 -4.75 -5.32 14.25
N ARG A 28 -6.02 -5.14 14.61
CA ARG A 28 -7.09 -4.79 13.71
C ARG A 28 -7.88 -3.63 14.28
N ARG A 29 -7.96 -2.54 13.51
CA ARG A 29 -8.72 -1.35 13.89
C ARG A 29 -9.88 -1.18 12.93
N TYR A 30 -11.05 -0.94 13.49
CA TYR A 30 -12.22 -0.44 12.79
C TYR A 30 -12.42 1.02 13.17
N THR A 31 -12.59 1.89 12.17
CA THR A 31 -12.98 3.28 12.36
C THR A 31 -14.31 3.44 11.67
N THR A 32 -15.39 3.65 12.43
CA THR A 32 -16.76 3.73 11.96
C THR A 32 -17.33 5.13 12.14
N ASP A 33 -18.41 5.43 11.41
CA ASP A 33 -19.12 6.70 11.50
C ASP A 33 -18.23 7.92 11.21
N MET A 34 -17.26 7.79 10.29
CA MET A 34 -16.36 8.88 9.93
C MET A 34 -17.15 10.03 9.27
N TYR A 35 -16.89 11.24 9.75
CA TYR A 35 -17.56 12.44 9.27
C TYR A 35 -16.94 12.92 7.95
N THR A 36 -17.57 12.56 6.85
CA THR A 36 -17.11 12.84 5.48
C THR A 36 -18.17 13.55 4.66
N VAL A 37 -17.80 13.97 3.45
CA VAL A 37 -18.75 14.55 2.49
C VAL A 37 -19.80 13.50 2.13
N GLY A 38 -21.06 13.88 2.13
CA GLY A 38 -22.17 13.03 1.71
C GLY A 38 -22.30 12.91 0.19
N VAL A 39 -23.41 12.34 -0.27
CA VAL A 39 -23.72 12.21 -1.70
C VAL A 39 -23.68 13.57 -2.38
N SER A 40 -22.99 13.66 -3.51
CA SER A 40 -22.97 14.87 -4.34
C SER A 40 -24.40 15.28 -4.70
N LEU A 41 -24.76 16.53 -4.41
CA LEU A 41 -26.05 17.08 -4.77
C LEU A 41 -26.03 17.60 -6.21
N PRO A 42 -27.16 17.52 -6.93
CA PRO A 42 -27.29 18.19 -8.22
C PRO A 42 -26.96 19.69 -8.11
N SER A 43 -26.29 20.25 -9.11
CA SER A 43 -25.87 21.68 -9.11
C SER A 43 -27.01 22.69 -8.92
N VAL A 44 -28.24 22.30 -9.19
CA VAL A 44 -29.44 23.13 -8.97
C VAL A 44 -29.69 23.43 -7.49
N TYR A 45 -29.12 22.69 -6.55
CA TYR A 45 -29.23 22.98 -5.12
C TYR A 45 -28.41 24.21 -4.70
N GLY A 46 -27.38 24.59 -5.47
CA GLY A 46 -26.60 25.80 -5.21
C GLY A 46 -25.77 25.76 -3.92
N THR A 47 -25.57 24.58 -3.35
CA THR A 47 -24.77 24.37 -2.12
C THR A 47 -24.01 23.05 -2.21
N ASP A 48 -22.92 22.95 -1.44
CA ASP A 48 -22.16 21.71 -1.30
C ASP A 48 -22.97 20.62 -0.58
N ALA A 49 -22.62 19.38 -0.84
CA ALA A 49 -23.20 18.25 -0.14
C ALA A 49 -22.94 18.33 1.38
N PRO A 50 -23.96 18.14 2.21
CA PRO A 50 -23.77 18.15 3.66
C PRO A 50 -22.85 16.99 4.06
N LYS A 51 -22.00 17.25 5.04
CA LYS A 51 -21.19 16.20 5.66
C LYS A 51 -22.06 15.37 6.60
N GLY A 52 -21.71 14.10 6.70
CA GLY A 52 -22.38 13.14 7.60
C GLY A 52 -21.44 11.99 7.96
N ASN A 53 -21.93 11.07 8.74
CA ASN A 53 -21.20 9.85 9.12
C ASN A 53 -21.38 8.81 8.01
N ASN A 54 -20.57 8.93 6.97
CA ASN A 54 -20.79 8.25 5.67
C ASN A 54 -19.66 7.30 5.27
N ALA A 55 -18.68 7.11 6.13
CA ALA A 55 -17.55 6.24 5.81
C ALA A 55 -17.08 5.42 7.00
N SER A 56 -16.57 4.24 6.71
CA SER A 56 -15.97 3.35 7.68
C SER A 56 -14.73 2.68 7.09
N LEU A 57 -13.73 2.44 7.91
CA LEU A 57 -12.46 1.85 7.52
C LEU A 57 -12.13 0.63 8.38
N LYS A 58 -11.38 -0.29 7.81
CA LYS A 58 -10.74 -1.41 8.52
C LYS A 58 -9.25 -1.42 8.23
N THR A 59 -8.43 -1.32 9.27
CA THR A 59 -6.98 -1.44 9.17
C THR A 59 -6.53 -2.75 9.81
N ASN A 60 -5.71 -3.54 9.11
CA ASN A 60 -4.94 -4.63 9.68
C ASN A 60 -3.46 -4.26 9.65
N GLY A 61 -2.76 -4.47 10.76
CA GLY A 61 -1.34 -4.23 10.83
C GLY A 61 -0.65 -5.26 11.70
N TRP A 62 0.67 -5.34 11.55
CA TRP A 62 1.53 -6.14 12.38
C TRP A 62 2.91 -5.49 12.50
N GLU A 63 3.58 -5.75 13.61
CA GLU A 63 4.91 -5.25 13.91
C GLU A 63 5.76 -6.39 14.47
N LEU A 64 7.00 -6.51 14.03
CA LEU A 64 7.97 -7.47 14.53
C LEU A 64 9.25 -6.73 14.87
N SER A 65 9.76 -6.94 16.08
CA SER A 65 11.07 -6.47 16.49
C SER A 65 11.91 -7.63 16.99
N VAL A 66 13.18 -7.68 16.57
CA VAL A 66 14.15 -8.65 17.03
C VAL A 66 15.43 -7.92 17.41
N GLY A 67 15.85 -8.08 18.65
CA GLY A 67 17.05 -7.47 19.20
C GLY A 67 18.03 -8.53 19.70
N TRP A 68 19.30 -8.31 19.41
CA TRP A 68 20.39 -9.09 20.01
C TRP A 68 21.40 -8.16 20.65
N ARG A 69 21.81 -8.47 21.86
CA ARG A 69 22.89 -7.76 22.57
C ARG A 69 23.80 -8.74 23.28
N ASP A 70 25.08 -8.46 23.19
CA ASP A 70 26.07 -9.29 23.90
C ASP A 70 27.31 -8.45 24.24
N SER A 71 28.16 -9.02 25.09
CA SER A 71 29.44 -8.44 25.45
C SER A 71 30.49 -9.52 25.70
N PHE A 72 31.73 -9.23 25.32
CA PHE A 72 32.89 -10.07 25.53
C PHE A 72 34.15 -9.22 25.72
N GLU A 73 35.24 -9.85 26.14
CA GLU A 73 36.52 -9.15 26.23
C GLU A 73 37.25 -9.14 24.89
N LEU A 74 37.69 -7.96 24.45
CA LEU A 74 38.53 -7.78 23.26
C LEU A 74 39.77 -6.96 23.64
N GLY A 75 40.94 -7.60 23.57
CA GLY A 75 42.21 -6.95 23.93
C GLY A 75 42.26 -6.52 25.42
N GLY A 76 41.69 -7.32 26.33
CA GLY A 76 41.63 -7.01 27.77
C GLY A 76 40.68 -5.86 28.16
N LYS A 77 39.79 -5.44 27.24
CA LYS A 77 38.78 -4.42 27.42
C LYS A 77 37.40 -5.00 27.09
N ALA A 78 36.37 -4.56 27.79
CA ALA A 78 35.00 -4.95 27.48
C ALA A 78 34.56 -4.38 26.12
N PHE A 79 34.12 -5.25 25.24
CA PHE A 79 33.42 -4.93 24.00
C PHE A 79 31.96 -5.30 24.16
N SER A 80 31.06 -4.39 23.91
CA SER A 80 29.63 -4.64 23.89
C SER A 80 29.01 -4.22 22.55
N TYR A 81 28.05 -4.96 22.07
CA TYR A 81 27.33 -4.64 20.84
C TYR A 81 25.85 -4.97 20.96
N ASN A 82 25.07 -4.29 20.17
CA ASN A 82 23.64 -4.53 19.99
C ASN A 82 23.24 -4.37 18.54
N VAL A 83 22.33 -5.23 18.12
CA VAL A 83 21.64 -5.17 16.84
C VAL A 83 20.16 -5.26 17.12
N LYS A 84 19.36 -4.35 16.59
CA LYS A 84 17.90 -4.44 16.64
C LYS A 84 17.36 -4.20 15.24
N ALA A 85 16.62 -5.19 14.71
CA ALA A 85 15.85 -5.09 13.50
C ALA A 85 14.36 -4.99 13.83
N MET A 86 13.63 -4.17 13.10
CA MET A 86 12.19 -4.05 13.20
C MET A 86 11.59 -3.97 11.80
N VAL A 87 10.43 -4.58 11.62
CA VAL A 87 9.65 -4.53 10.39
C VAL A 87 8.18 -4.46 10.74
N TRP A 88 7.44 -3.64 10.00
CA TRP A 88 5.99 -3.50 10.18
C TRP A 88 5.31 -3.27 8.85
N ASP A 89 4.04 -3.63 8.79
CA ASP A 89 3.18 -3.42 7.66
C ASP A 89 1.75 -3.18 8.12
N ALA A 90 1.04 -2.29 7.43
CA ALA A 90 -0.36 -2.03 7.68
C ALA A 90 -1.11 -1.80 6.37
N ARG A 91 -2.33 -2.34 6.29
CA ARG A 91 -3.24 -2.16 5.16
C ARG A 91 -4.58 -1.69 5.65
N THR A 92 -5.16 -0.74 4.93
CA THR A 92 -6.46 -0.14 5.27
C THR A 92 -7.42 -0.27 4.10
N TRP A 93 -8.62 -0.73 4.37
CA TRP A 93 -9.70 -0.86 3.40
C TRP A 93 -10.90 -0.03 3.81
N VAL A 94 -11.57 0.51 2.82
CA VAL A 94 -12.88 1.12 2.97
C VAL A 94 -13.90 0.00 3.19
N THR A 95 -14.65 0.04 4.29
CA THR A 95 -15.71 -0.92 4.58
C THR A 95 -17.10 -0.35 4.34
N GLU A 96 -17.22 0.96 4.30
CA GLU A 96 -18.44 1.67 3.99
C GLU A 96 -18.12 3.02 3.36
N TYR A 97 -18.74 3.35 2.25
CA TYR A 97 -18.70 4.66 1.61
C TYR A 97 -19.83 4.81 0.61
N ILE A 98 -20.38 6.01 0.51
CA ILE A 98 -21.49 6.29 -0.42
C ILE A 98 -20.93 6.67 -1.79
N ASN A 99 -20.89 5.70 -2.69
CA ASN A 99 -20.50 5.86 -4.10
C ASN A 99 -21.57 5.25 -5.02
N PRO A 100 -22.67 5.94 -5.29
CA PRO A 100 -23.81 5.39 -6.04
C PRO A 100 -23.47 5.12 -7.51
N THR A 101 -22.44 5.72 -8.05
CA THR A 101 -22.00 5.52 -9.45
C THR A 101 -20.97 4.41 -9.57
N GLY A 102 -20.38 3.94 -8.46
CA GLY A 102 -19.27 3.00 -8.47
C GLY A 102 -17.98 3.54 -9.09
N ALA A 103 -17.83 4.87 -9.20
CA ALA A 103 -16.69 5.49 -9.86
C ALA A 103 -15.36 5.07 -9.21
N LEU A 104 -14.39 4.59 -10.00
CA LEU A 104 -13.06 4.16 -9.53
C LEU A 104 -12.22 5.32 -8.99
N GLY A 105 -12.48 6.55 -9.47
CA GLY A 105 -11.78 7.75 -9.01
C GLY A 105 -12.18 8.22 -7.60
N ASP A 106 -13.22 7.62 -7.01
CA ASP A 106 -13.69 7.92 -5.67
C ASP A 106 -13.42 6.74 -4.72
N TYR A 107 -13.78 6.88 -3.44
CA TYR A 107 -13.81 5.75 -2.53
C TYR A 107 -14.99 4.84 -2.85
N TYR A 108 -14.84 3.54 -2.60
CA TYR A 108 -15.89 2.53 -2.73
C TYR A 108 -15.63 1.42 -1.71
N GLU A 109 -16.65 0.66 -1.38
CA GLU A 109 -16.54 -0.47 -0.46
C GLU A 109 -15.59 -1.54 -1.02
N GLY A 110 -14.61 -1.93 -0.21
CA GLY A 110 -13.55 -2.86 -0.59
C GLY A 110 -12.28 -2.21 -1.12
N LYS A 111 -12.29 -0.89 -1.43
CA LYS A 111 -11.10 -0.15 -1.87
C LYS A 111 -10.01 -0.20 -0.81
N GLU A 112 -8.80 -0.62 -1.20
CA GLU A 112 -7.62 -0.43 -0.36
C GLU A 112 -7.14 1.02 -0.48
N LEU A 113 -6.86 1.68 0.66
CA LEU A 113 -6.33 3.04 0.61
C LEU A 113 -4.97 3.04 -0.07
N GLY A 114 -4.78 4.00 -0.97
CA GLY A 114 -3.56 4.16 -1.75
C GLY A 114 -3.46 3.26 -2.99
N GLU A 115 -4.49 2.45 -3.32
CA GLU A 115 -4.46 1.66 -4.55
C GLU A 115 -4.37 2.53 -5.79
N ILE A 116 -3.53 2.09 -6.72
CA ILE A 116 -3.28 2.75 -8.01
C ILE A 116 -3.89 1.89 -9.11
N TRP A 117 -4.86 2.45 -9.80
CA TRP A 117 -5.45 1.83 -10.99
C TRP A 117 -4.66 2.18 -12.23
N GLY A 118 -4.44 1.21 -13.10
CA GLY A 118 -3.72 1.40 -14.35
C GLY A 118 -3.81 0.17 -15.25
N TYR A 119 -3.19 0.26 -16.41
CA TYR A 119 -3.15 -0.83 -17.38
C TYR A 119 -1.97 -1.76 -17.10
N ARG A 120 -2.20 -3.07 -17.14
CA ARG A 120 -1.14 -4.06 -16.96
C ARG A 120 -0.31 -4.17 -18.23
N VAL A 121 1.00 -3.98 -18.09
CA VAL A 121 1.96 -4.09 -19.22
C VAL A 121 2.26 -5.56 -19.49
N GLU A 122 2.21 -5.96 -20.77
CA GLU A 122 2.67 -7.27 -21.26
C GLU A 122 4.07 -7.22 -21.84
N GLY A 123 4.51 -6.08 -22.33
CA GLY A 123 5.81 -5.90 -22.95
C GLY A 123 5.86 -4.69 -23.89
N LEU A 124 6.66 -4.82 -24.94
CA LEU A 124 6.75 -3.85 -26.02
C LEU A 124 6.37 -4.51 -27.34
N PHE A 125 5.69 -3.80 -28.23
CA PHE A 125 5.45 -4.27 -29.60
C PHE A 125 6.78 -4.44 -30.34
N ARG A 126 7.00 -5.62 -30.93
CA ARG A 126 8.23 -5.95 -31.66
C ARG A 126 8.22 -5.42 -33.06
N ASP A 127 7.10 -5.60 -33.77
CA ASP A 127 6.93 -5.30 -35.18
C ASP A 127 5.44 -5.02 -35.50
N GLN A 128 5.10 -4.80 -36.78
CA GLN A 128 3.75 -4.53 -37.21
C GLN A 128 2.83 -5.75 -37.06
N GLU A 129 3.35 -6.96 -37.26
CA GLU A 129 2.56 -8.20 -37.10
C GLU A 129 2.11 -8.41 -35.65
N ASP A 130 2.98 -8.08 -34.70
CA ASP A 130 2.66 -8.11 -33.25
C ASP A 130 1.55 -7.08 -32.92
N ILE A 131 1.57 -5.90 -33.55
CA ILE A 131 0.50 -4.90 -33.40
C ILE A 131 -0.81 -5.38 -34.00
N ASP A 132 -0.78 -5.89 -35.25
CA ASP A 132 -1.97 -6.29 -35.99
C ASP A 132 -2.67 -7.49 -35.36
N SER A 133 -1.94 -8.31 -34.60
CA SER A 133 -2.49 -9.48 -33.86
C SER A 133 -2.95 -9.17 -32.44
N HIS A 134 -2.71 -7.95 -31.96
CA HIS A 134 -3.07 -7.53 -30.61
C HIS A 134 -4.40 -6.78 -30.56
N ALA A 135 -4.98 -6.68 -29.34
CA ALA A 135 -6.13 -5.82 -29.06
C ALA A 135 -5.83 -4.35 -29.42
N GLU A 136 -6.82 -3.65 -29.92
CA GLU A 136 -6.71 -2.26 -30.33
C GLU A 136 -6.48 -1.35 -29.11
N GLN A 137 -5.42 -0.53 -29.10
CA GLN A 137 -5.07 0.37 -28.00
C GLN A 137 -4.89 1.84 -28.39
N SER A 138 -5.50 2.28 -29.50
CA SER A 138 -5.41 3.68 -29.97
C SER A 138 -5.95 4.69 -28.96
N PHE A 139 -6.87 4.27 -28.10
CA PHE A 139 -7.37 5.09 -26.99
C PHE A 139 -6.25 5.68 -26.12
N LEU A 140 -5.17 4.91 -25.91
CA LEU A 140 -4.03 5.30 -25.08
C LEU A 140 -2.98 6.13 -25.83
N GLN A 141 -3.11 6.27 -27.15
CA GLN A 141 -2.17 7.05 -27.95
C GLN A 141 -2.53 8.54 -27.93
N THR A 142 -1.57 9.38 -27.54
CA THR A 142 -1.83 10.81 -27.30
C THR A 142 -1.75 11.68 -28.55
N LEU A 143 -0.91 11.33 -29.54
CA LEU A 143 -0.63 12.18 -30.68
C LEU A 143 -1.55 11.91 -31.88
N ASP A 144 -1.44 10.75 -32.47
CA ASP A 144 -2.10 10.43 -33.78
C ASP A 144 -2.96 9.17 -33.73
N LYS A 145 -3.18 8.60 -32.53
CA LYS A 145 -3.94 7.37 -32.33
C LYS A 145 -3.37 6.15 -33.05
N VAL A 146 -2.07 6.17 -33.39
CA VAL A 146 -1.39 5.09 -34.09
C VAL A 146 -0.42 4.38 -33.15
N THR A 147 -0.58 3.08 -33.00
CA THR A 147 0.36 2.20 -32.30
C THR A 147 1.55 1.88 -33.19
N ARG A 148 2.76 1.89 -32.63
CA ARG A 148 4.03 1.66 -33.36
C ARG A 148 4.90 0.62 -32.64
N PRO A 149 5.76 -0.10 -33.40
CA PRO A 149 6.79 -0.95 -32.79
C PRO A 149 7.63 -0.17 -31.77
N GLY A 150 7.95 -0.83 -30.66
CA GLY A 150 8.66 -0.22 -29.53
C GLY A 150 7.77 0.49 -28.49
N GLN A 151 6.50 0.68 -28.75
CA GLN A 151 5.55 1.19 -27.75
C GLN A 151 5.14 0.09 -26.78
N VAL A 152 4.63 0.51 -25.61
CA VAL A 152 4.14 -0.39 -24.58
C VAL A 152 2.90 -1.14 -25.07
N LYS A 153 2.89 -2.44 -24.84
CA LYS A 153 1.81 -3.37 -25.10
C LYS A 153 1.07 -3.64 -23.79
N PHE A 154 -0.23 -3.34 -23.74
CA PHE A 154 -1.06 -3.52 -22.55
C PHE A 154 -1.95 -4.78 -22.71
N ALA A 155 -2.30 -5.38 -21.57
CA ALA A 155 -3.13 -6.56 -21.52
C ALA A 155 -4.61 -6.21 -21.75
N ASP A 156 -5.26 -6.93 -22.65
CA ASP A 156 -6.71 -6.98 -22.79
C ASP A 156 -7.27 -7.92 -21.70
N LEU A 157 -7.76 -7.31 -20.63
CA LEU A 157 -8.19 -8.07 -19.44
C LEU A 157 -9.61 -8.60 -19.56
N ASN A 158 -10.48 -7.87 -20.23
CA ASN A 158 -11.88 -8.27 -20.45
C ASN A 158 -12.08 -9.08 -21.73
N GLN A 159 -11.05 -9.16 -22.61
CA GLN A 159 -11.01 -9.91 -23.88
C GLN A 159 -12.04 -9.43 -24.91
N ASP A 160 -12.29 -8.13 -24.96
CA ASP A 160 -13.20 -7.52 -25.93
C ASP A 160 -12.49 -7.06 -27.23
N GLY A 161 -11.16 -7.21 -27.29
CA GLY A 161 -10.32 -6.82 -28.42
C GLY A 161 -9.93 -5.35 -28.46
N LYS A 162 -10.13 -4.63 -27.37
CA LYS A 162 -9.75 -3.23 -27.21
C LYS A 162 -9.10 -3.01 -25.86
N ILE A 163 -8.21 -2.03 -25.75
CA ILE A 163 -7.63 -1.59 -24.50
C ILE A 163 -8.22 -0.24 -24.14
N ASP A 164 -9.15 -0.23 -23.20
CA ASP A 164 -9.78 1.00 -22.72
C ASP A 164 -10.13 0.95 -21.22
N ARG A 165 -10.74 2.02 -20.74
CA ARG A 165 -11.10 2.15 -19.31
C ARG A 165 -12.52 1.74 -18.98
N GLY A 166 -13.27 1.21 -19.97
CA GLY A 166 -14.69 0.95 -19.81
C GLY A 166 -15.47 2.19 -19.35
N ALA A 167 -16.46 1.99 -18.50
CA ALA A 167 -17.21 3.07 -17.85
C ALA A 167 -16.43 3.74 -16.71
N TYR A 168 -15.23 3.29 -16.38
CA TYR A 168 -14.42 3.75 -15.24
C TYR A 168 -15.13 3.57 -13.89
N THR A 169 -15.81 2.43 -13.73
CA THR A 169 -16.54 2.06 -12.50
C THR A 169 -16.08 0.68 -12.00
N THR A 170 -16.43 0.37 -10.76
CA THR A 170 -16.15 -0.95 -10.17
C THR A 170 -16.87 -2.10 -10.89
N ALA A 171 -17.98 -1.81 -11.57
CA ALA A 171 -18.73 -2.79 -12.36
C ALA A 171 -18.17 -2.95 -13.78
N ASP A 172 -17.57 -1.92 -14.32
CA ASP A 172 -16.99 -1.90 -15.67
C ASP A 172 -15.70 -1.04 -15.64
N PRO A 173 -14.58 -1.63 -15.22
CA PRO A 173 -13.28 -0.98 -15.21
C PRO A 173 -12.56 -1.03 -16.56
N GLY A 174 -13.14 -1.68 -17.59
CA GLY A 174 -12.44 -2.01 -18.84
C GLY A 174 -11.21 -2.88 -18.56
N ASP A 175 -10.05 -2.46 -19.06
CA ASP A 175 -8.77 -3.14 -18.84
C ASP A 175 -7.96 -2.57 -17.67
N LEU A 176 -8.56 -1.69 -16.91
CA LEU A 176 -7.92 -1.18 -15.70
C LEU A 176 -7.91 -2.26 -14.61
N THR A 177 -6.80 -2.32 -13.90
CA THR A 177 -6.63 -3.15 -12.69
C THR A 177 -5.79 -2.43 -11.67
N VAL A 178 -5.80 -2.89 -10.43
CA VAL A 178 -4.88 -2.36 -9.40
C VAL A 178 -3.46 -2.82 -9.74
N ILE A 179 -2.60 -1.88 -10.09
CA ILE A 179 -1.20 -2.12 -10.49
C ILE A 179 -0.20 -1.80 -9.39
N GLY A 180 -0.63 -1.16 -8.32
CA GLY A 180 0.23 -0.79 -7.19
C GLY A 180 -0.54 -0.15 -6.06
N ASN A 181 0.19 0.25 -5.04
CA ASN A 181 -0.33 1.01 -3.92
C ASN A 181 0.71 2.06 -3.50
N GLU A 182 0.29 3.29 -3.26
CA GLU A 182 1.17 4.40 -2.85
C GLU A 182 1.53 4.34 -1.36
N THR A 183 0.79 3.55 -0.56
CA THR A 183 1.09 3.37 0.85
C THR A 183 2.36 2.53 1.01
N PRO A 184 3.37 3.02 1.74
CA PRO A 184 4.58 2.26 1.99
C PRO A 184 4.28 0.90 2.61
N ARG A 185 4.93 -0.14 2.10
CA ARG A 185 4.77 -1.53 2.54
C ARG A 185 6.08 -2.06 3.13
N TYR A 186 5.96 -2.94 4.14
CA TYR A 186 7.11 -3.59 4.75
C TYR A 186 8.19 -2.60 5.21
N CYS A 187 7.75 -1.52 5.88
CA CYS A 187 8.66 -0.57 6.47
C CYS A 187 9.59 -1.27 7.46
N TYR A 188 10.88 -0.95 7.43
CA TYR A 188 11.86 -1.58 8.31
C TYR A 188 12.84 -0.57 8.91
N GLY A 189 13.38 -0.95 10.06
CA GLY A 189 14.45 -0.21 10.72
C GLY A 189 15.51 -1.16 11.27
N ILE A 190 16.78 -0.77 11.22
CA ILE A 190 17.90 -1.51 11.78
C ILE A 190 18.74 -0.55 12.62
N ASN A 191 18.88 -0.89 13.90
CA ASN A 191 19.81 -0.22 14.82
C ASN A 191 21.03 -1.10 15.04
N LEU A 192 22.22 -0.53 14.87
CA LEU A 192 23.50 -1.15 15.19
C LEU A 192 24.24 -0.26 16.17
N GLY A 193 24.75 -0.86 17.23
CA GLY A 193 25.56 -0.15 18.22
C GLY A 193 26.70 -1.00 18.73
N PHE A 194 27.84 -0.38 19.03
CA PHE A 194 28.91 -1.01 19.78
C PHE A 194 29.65 -0.01 20.64
N ASN A 195 30.24 -0.53 21.71
CA ASN A 195 31.11 0.24 22.61
C ASN A 195 32.39 -0.57 22.87
N TRP A 196 33.52 0.09 22.77
CA TRP A 196 34.81 -0.50 23.06
C TRP A 196 35.80 0.58 23.54
N ASN A 197 36.46 0.34 24.66
CA ASN A 197 37.54 1.15 25.18
C ASN A 197 37.22 2.69 25.24
N GLY A 198 36.00 3.07 25.64
CA GLY A 198 35.56 4.46 25.73
C GLY A 198 35.04 5.06 24.41
N ILE A 199 35.08 4.30 23.31
CA ILE A 199 34.51 4.70 22.02
C ILE A 199 33.18 3.98 21.83
N GLY A 200 32.10 4.76 21.60
CA GLY A 200 30.77 4.25 21.26
C GLY A 200 30.36 4.72 19.87
N ILE A 201 29.83 3.82 19.05
CA ILE A 201 29.24 4.14 17.75
C ILE A 201 27.85 3.52 17.72
N SER A 202 26.87 4.31 17.23
CA SER A 202 25.54 3.80 16.92
C SER A 202 25.09 4.33 15.56
N THR A 203 24.39 3.48 14.80
CA THR A 203 23.81 3.82 13.50
C THR A 203 22.37 3.36 13.44
N PHE A 204 21.53 4.09 12.72
CA PHE A 204 20.16 3.73 12.43
C PHE A 204 19.92 3.80 10.91
N TRP A 205 19.32 2.75 10.39
CA TRP A 205 18.95 2.60 8.99
C TRP A 205 17.46 2.33 8.91
N GLN A 206 16.76 2.98 7.99
CA GLN A 206 15.36 2.68 7.71
C GLN A 206 15.09 2.68 6.22
N GLY A 207 14.05 1.96 5.83
CA GLY A 207 13.59 1.90 4.45
C GLY A 207 12.17 1.33 4.33
N VAL A 208 11.67 1.34 3.12
CA VAL A 208 10.40 0.77 2.68
C VAL A 208 10.64 0.00 1.39
#